data_a53869d12f5a5df88811bd44d0278bc0
#
_entry.id   a53869d12f5a5df88811bd44d0278bc0
#
_cell.length_a   1.000
_cell.length_b   1.000
_cell.length_c   1.000
_cell.angle_alpha   90.00
_cell.angle_beta   90.00
_cell.angle_gamma   90.00
#
_symmetry.space_group_name_H-M   'P 1'
#
loop_
_entity.id
_entity.type
_entity.pdbx_description
1 polymer ?
#
loop_
_entity_poly.entity_id
_entity_poly.type
_entity_poly.pdbx_seq_one_letter_code
_entity_poly.pdbx_strand_id
1 'polypeptide(L)'
;MSLSAYGHAGPWAERRGFDSLVQTATGFNHAEGQAAGVDGPKELPAQMLDHATGYLMAFGAMMAKARQSREGGSWHVRVSLAQTGRWLWNLGRVADGFKTEDLKGDAVGPFVEEVPSGFGLLQSVSHAAVLSKTPAFWARPAMPLGSHSPQWPARN
;
A
#
# COMPACT_ATOMS: atom_id res chain seq x y z
N MET A 1 15.75 -0.80 -5.96
CA MET A 1 14.29 -0.98 -6.06
C MET A 1 13.72 0.17 -6.85
N SER A 2 12.75 -0.07 -7.74
CA SER A 2 12.07 0.99 -8.50
C SER A 2 10.57 0.73 -8.62
N LEU A 3 9.79 1.80 -8.61
CA LEU A 3 8.35 1.84 -8.78
C LEU A 3 8.02 2.69 -10.01
N SER A 4 7.04 2.26 -10.78
CA SER A 4 6.44 3.05 -11.87
C SER A 4 4.91 2.96 -11.82
N ALA A 5 4.23 3.87 -12.48
CA ALA A 5 2.78 3.81 -12.60
C ALA A 5 2.32 2.65 -13.50
N TYR A 6 2.87 2.55 -14.71
CA TYR A 6 2.36 1.66 -15.76
C TYR A 6 3.32 0.54 -16.16
N GLY A 7 4.47 0.42 -15.51
CA GLY A 7 5.51 -0.54 -15.84
C GLY A 7 6.78 0.12 -16.34
N HIS A 8 7.79 -0.72 -16.59
CA HIS A 8 9.12 -0.29 -17.00
C HIS A 8 9.41 -0.60 -18.48
N ALA A 9 8.39 -0.99 -19.22
CA ALA A 9 8.44 -1.29 -20.65
C ALA A 9 7.05 -1.06 -21.27
N GLY A 10 6.99 -0.94 -22.59
CA GLY A 10 5.77 -0.70 -23.33
C GLY A 10 5.48 0.79 -23.54
N PRO A 11 4.37 1.12 -24.24
CA PRO A 11 4.09 2.48 -24.70
C PRO A 11 3.81 3.50 -23.59
N TRP A 12 3.57 3.04 -22.35
CA TRP A 12 3.27 3.90 -21.22
C TRP A 12 4.37 3.90 -20.14
N ALA A 13 5.55 3.33 -20.43
CA ALA A 13 6.65 3.23 -19.47
C ALA A 13 7.11 4.60 -18.93
N GLU A 14 7.08 5.63 -19.77
CA GLU A 14 7.47 6.99 -19.41
C GLU A 14 6.31 7.87 -18.92
N ARG A 15 5.07 7.31 -18.86
CA ARG A 15 3.92 8.08 -18.38
C ARG A 15 3.90 8.15 -16.87
N ARG A 16 3.57 9.32 -16.37
CA ARG A 16 3.27 9.55 -14.96
C ARG A 16 1.86 9.06 -14.62
N GLY A 17 1.67 8.61 -13.40
CA GLY A 17 0.38 8.24 -12.86
C GLY A 17 0.46 8.10 -11.35
N PHE A 18 -0.62 8.49 -10.69
CA PHE A 18 -0.87 8.21 -9.29
C PHE A 18 -1.96 7.15 -9.20
N ASP A 19 -2.20 6.64 -8.01
CA ASP A 19 -3.16 5.55 -7.77
C ASP A 19 -4.50 5.76 -8.49
N SER A 20 -5.22 6.83 -8.19
CA SER A 20 -6.55 7.11 -8.75
C SER A 20 -6.55 7.19 -10.28
N LEU A 21 -5.49 7.76 -10.87
CA LEU A 21 -5.33 7.81 -12.32
C LEU A 21 -5.10 6.40 -12.90
N VAL A 22 -4.30 5.57 -12.21
CA VAL A 22 -4.05 4.19 -12.65
C VAL A 22 -5.29 3.32 -12.45
N GLN A 23 -6.07 3.48 -11.37
CA GLN A 23 -7.37 2.84 -11.18
C GLN A 23 -8.29 3.13 -12.38
N THR A 24 -8.37 4.40 -12.78
CA THR A 24 -9.20 4.84 -13.92
C THR A 24 -8.68 4.21 -15.22
N ALA A 25 -7.40 4.35 -15.50
CA ALA A 25 -6.80 3.87 -16.74
C ALA A 25 -6.82 2.34 -16.91
N THR A 26 -6.86 1.59 -15.83
CA THR A 26 -6.89 0.12 -15.83
C THR A 26 -8.29 -0.49 -15.71
N GLY A 27 -9.33 0.36 -15.64
CA GLY A 27 -10.72 -0.06 -15.65
C GLY A 27 -11.33 -0.41 -14.29
N PHE A 28 -10.61 -0.22 -13.18
CA PHE A 28 -11.15 -0.44 -11.84
C PHE A 28 -12.39 0.41 -11.58
N ASN A 29 -12.32 1.71 -11.88
CA ASN A 29 -13.42 2.62 -11.61
C ASN A 29 -14.69 2.27 -12.41
N HIS A 30 -14.53 1.78 -13.66
CA HIS A 30 -15.65 1.28 -14.44
C HIS A 30 -16.27 0.03 -13.79
N ALA A 31 -15.43 -0.93 -13.41
CA ALA A 31 -15.90 -2.17 -12.81
C ALA A 31 -16.54 -1.97 -11.43
N GLU A 32 -16.02 -1.02 -10.62
CA GLU A 32 -16.63 -0.64 -9.35
C GLU A 32 -17.99 0.02 -9.55
N GLY A 33 -18.12 0.93 -10.55
CA GLY A 33 -19.40 1.52 -10.90
C GLY A 33 -20.45 0.48 -11.28
N GLN A 34 -20.08 -0.49 -12.12
CA GLN A 34 -20.95 -1.60 -12.49
C GLN A 34 -21.38 -2.44 -11.29
N ALA A 35 -20.43 -2.79 -10.42
CA ALA A 35 -20.71 -3.60 -9.22
C ALA A 35 -21.59 -2.86 -8.21
N ALA A 36 -21.43 -1.54 -8.10
CA ALA A 36 -22.24 -0.69 -7.24
C ALA A 36 -23.63 -0.38 -7.83
N GLY A 37 -23.87 -0.71 -9.09
CA GLY A 37 -25.13 -0.38 -9.80
C GLY A 37 -25.34 1.11 -10.03
N VAL A 38 -24.25 1.90 -10.11
CA VAL A 38 -24.32 3.35 -10.39
C VAL A 38 -24.05 3.62 -11.87
N ASP A 39 -24.64 4.72 -12.36
CA ASP A 39 -24.36 5.18 -13.72
C ASP A 39 -23.04 5.96 -13.73
N GLY A 40 -22.00 5.34 -14.31
CA GLY A 40 -20.67 5.90 -14.42
C GLY A 40 -19.60 5.22 -13.58
N PRO A 41 -18.37 5.75 -13.61
CA PRO A 41 -17.25 5.20 -12.85
C PRO A 41 -17.36 5.51 -11.37
N LYS A 42 -16.89 4.59 -10.53
CA LYS A 42 -16.79 4.75 -9.08
C LYS A 42 -15.37 4.36 -8.65
N GLU A 43 -14.71 5.21 -7.88
CA GLU A 43 -13.40 4.91 -7.31
C GLU A 43 -13.46 3.81 -6.24
N LEU A 44 -12.37 3.11 -6.07
CA LEU A 44 -12.14 2.25 -4.91
C LEU A 44 -12.11 3.12 -3.63
N PRO A 45 -12.48 2.57 -2.46
CA PRO A 45 -12.60 3.34 -1.21
C PRO A 45 -11.26 3.87 -0.67
N ALA A 46 -10.13 3.52 -1.29
CA ALA A 46 -8.80 3.96 -0.89
C ALA A 46 -7.82 3.94 -2.08
N GLN A 47 -6.61 4.49 -1.89
CA GLN A 47 -5.47 4.33 -2.79
C GLN A 47 -4.94 2.89 -2.71
N MET A 48 -5.78 1.94 -3.11
CA MET A 48 -5.55 0.51 -2.98
C MET A 48 -4.28 0.05 -3.69
N LEU A 49 -4.00 0.60 -4.87
CA LEU A 49 -2.82 0.23 -5.65
C LEU A 49 -1.53 0.70 -4.98
N ASP A 50 -1.52 1.91 -4.41
CA ASP A 50 -0.38 2.44 -3.67
C ASP A 50 -0.09 1.59 -2.44
N HIS A 51 -1.10 1.34 -1.60
CA HIS A 51 -0.96 0.54 -0.40
C HIS A 51 -0.51 -0.90 -0.72
N ALA A 52 -1.18 -1.58 -1.64
CA ALA A 52 -0.82 -2.94 -2.02
C ALA A 52 0.59 -3.01 -2.65
N THR A 53 0.95 -2.03 -3.49
CA THR A 53 2.29 -1.97 -4.08
C THR A 53 3.35 -1.72 -3.01
N GLY A 54 3.07 -0.91 -1.98
CA GLY A 54 3.96 -0.70 -0.84
C GLY A 54 4.29 -2.01 -0.11
N TYR A 55 3.28 -2.84 0.16
CA TYR A 55 3.48 -4.17 0.75
C TYR A 55 4.27 -5.11 -0.19
N LEU A 56 3.97 -5.12 -1.48
CA LEU A 56 4.73 -5.91 -2.46
C LEU A 56 6.19 -5.43 -2.58
N MET A 57 6.44 -4.13 -2.46
CA MET A 57 7.80 -3.58 -2.40
C MET A 57 8.55 -4.08 -1.17
N ALA A 58 7.95 -4.00 0.01
CA ALA A 58 8.54 -4.51 1.25
C ALA A 58 8.85 -6.01 1.15
N PHE A 59 7.90 -6.80 0.68
CA PHE A 59 8.09 -8.23 0.42
C PHE A 59 9.24 -8.49 -0.56
N GLY A 60 9.26 -7.78 -1.70
CA GLY A 60 10.31 -7.89 -2.70
C GLY A 60 11.70 -7.53 -2.16
N ALA A 61 11.80 -6.50 -1.29
CA ALA A 61 13.04 -6.13 -0.63
C ALA A 61 13.56 -7.24 0.31
N MET A 62 12.67 -7.82 1.12
CA MET A 62 13.00 -8.94 2.01
C MET A 62 13.46 -10.16 1.21
N MET A 63 12.75 -10.50 0.13
CA MET A 63 13.13 -11.59 -0.77
C MET A 63 14.48 -11.35 -1.45
N ALA A 64 14.73 -10.14 -1.93
CA ALA A 64 16.02 -9.77 -2.52
C ALA A 64 17.15 -9.88 -1.49
N LYS A 65 16.92 -9.46 -0.25
CA LYS A 65 17.89 -9.57 0.85
C LYS A 65 18.16 -11.03 1.20
N ALA A 66 17.13 -11.86 1.29
CA ALA A 66 17.27 -13.30 1.54
C ALA A 66 18.04 -14.02 0.42
N ARG A 67 17.84 -13.62 -0.84
CA ARG A 67 18.62 -14.12 -1.97
C ARG A 67 20.06 -13.65 -1.91
N GLN A 68 20.29 -12.36 -1.66
CA GLN A 68 21.62 -11.80 -1.53
C GLN A 68 22.46 -12.54 -0.49
N SER A 69 21.88 -12.91 0.65
CA SER A 69 22.60 -13.64 1.71
C SER A 69 22.99 -15.08 1.33
N ARG A 70 22.31 -15.69 0.36
CA ARG A 70 22.56 -17.07 -0.10
C ARG A 70 23.36 -17.14 -1.39
N GLU A 71 23.06 -16.24 -2.33
CA GLU A 71 23.53 -16.27 -3.71
C GLU A 71 24.54 -15.14 -3.99
N GLY A 72 24.67 -14.18 -3.07
CA GLY A 72 25.48 -12.97 -3.28
C GLY A 72 24.85 -12.01 -4.29
N GLY A 73 25.68 -11.10 -4.81
CA GLY A 73 25.30 -10.18 -5.88
C GLY A 73 24.36 -9.05 -5.46
N SER A 74 23.78 -8.38 -6.46
CA SER A 74 22.82 -7.30 -6.31
C SER A 74 21.53 -7.63 -7.01
N TRP A 75 20.41 -7.26 -6.40
CA TRP A 75 19.07 -7.59 -6.88
C TRP A 75 18.27 -6.31 -7.14
N HIS A 76 17.69 -6.19 -8.33
CA HIS A 76 16.82 -5.07 -8.66
C HIS A 76 15.35 -5.52 -8.62
N VAL A 77 14.61 -5.05 -7.62
CA VAL A 77 13.16 -5.26 -7.51
C VAL A 77 12.44 -4.15 -8.27
N ARG A 78 11.58 -4.52 -9.18
CA ARG A 78 10.77 -3.62 -10.01
C ARG A 78 9.30 -3.91 -9.81
N VAL A 79 8.51 -2.89 -9.48
CA VAL A 79 7.06 -2.98 -9.29
C VAL A 79 6.36 -1.85 -10.07
N SER A 80 5.06 -2.03 -10.30
CA SER A 80 4.24 -0.96 -10.87
C SER A 80 2.81 -1.02 -10.36
N LEU A 81 2.15 0.13 -10.25
CA LEU A 81 0.76 0.22 -9.82
C LEU A 81 -0.16 -0.59 -10.75
N ALA A 82 0.02 -0.47 -12.06
CA ALA A 82 -0.78 -1.21 -13.04
C ALA A 82 -0.62 -2.74 -12.89
N GLN A 83 0.59 -3.24 -12.62
CA GLN A 83 0.81 -4.67 -12.41
C GLN A 83 0.22 -5.14 -11.08
N THR A 84 0.30 -4.32 -10.05
CA THR A 84 -0.39 -4.57 -8.77
C THR A 84 -1.89 -4.64 -8.99
N GLY A 85 -2.45 -3.71 -9.75
CA GLY A 85 -3.86 -3.75 -10.14
C GLY A 85 -4.23 -5.03 -10.89
N ARG A 86 -3.40 -5.46 -11.83
CA ARG A 86 -3.61 -6.73 -12.54
C ARG A 86 -3.58 -7.94 -11.59
N TRP A 87 -2.67 -7.94 -10.63
CA TRP A 87 -2.62 -8.97 -9.61
C TRP A 87 -3.88 -8.99 -8.74
N LEU A 88 -4.32 -7.83 -8.23
CA LEU A 88 -5.57 -7.71 -7.47
C LEU A 88 -6.77 -8.21 -8.28
N TRP A 89 -6.86 -7.80 -9.55
CA TRP A 89 -7.93 -8.24 -10.44
C TRP A 89 -8.00 -9.76 -10.59
N ASN A 90 -6.84 -10.42 -10.66
CA ASN A 90 -6.74 -11.87 -10.80
C ASN A 90 -7.08 -12.65 -9.53
N LEU A 91 -7.15 -12.00 -8.36
CA LEU A 91 -7.66 -12.62 -7.13
C LEU A 91 -9.16 -12.95 -7.20
N GLY A 92 -9.86 -12.37 -8.17
CA GLY A 92 -11.30 -12.51 -8.32
C GLY A 92 -12.09 -11.48 -7.51
N ARG A 93 -13.38 -11.68 -7.44
CA ARG A 93 -14.32 -10.78 -6.75
C ARG A 93 -15.16 -11.54 -5.75
N VAL A 94 -15.48 -10.86 -4.65
CA VAL A 94 -16.43 -11.36 -3.66
C VAL A 94 -17.84 -11.08 -4.18
N ALA A 95 -18.66 -12.10 -4.26
CA ALA A 95 -20.07 -11.94 -4.64
C ALA A 95 -20.77 -11.05 -3.61
N ASP A 96 -21.59 -10.12 -4.11
CA ASP A 96 -22.34 -9.18 -3.26
C ASP A 96 -21.49 -8.33 -2.30
N GLY A 97 -20.21 -8.09 -2.60
CA GLY A 97 -19.29 -7.35 -1.74
C GLY A 97 -19.82 -5.98 -1.30
N PHE A 98 -20.57 -5.28 -2.16
CA PHE A 98 -21.23 -4.00 -1.82
C PHE A 98 -22.36 -4.11 -0.80
N LYS A 99 -22.84 -5.30 -0.47
CA LYS A 99 -23.83 -5.51 0.60
C LYS A 99 -23.18 -5.67 1.98
N THR A 100 -21.87 -5.78 2.04
CA THR A 100 -21.12 -5.87 3.30
C THR A 100 -21.18 -4.51 4.00
N GLU A 101 -21.61 -4.50 5.25
CA GLU A 101 -21.65 -3.28 6.05
C GLU A 101 -20.24 -2.89 6.49
N ASP A 102 -19.95 -1.59 6.49
CA ASP A 102 -18.71 -1.06 7.06
C ASP A 102 -18.66 -1.27 8.58
N LEU A 103 -17.47 -1.55 9.10
CA LEU A 103 -17.24 -1.59 10.54
C LEU A 103 -17.50 -0.23 11.16
N LYS A 104 -18.27 -0.20 12.26
CA LYS A 104 -18.65 1.04 12.97
C LYS A 104 -18.53 0.86 14.48
N GLY A 105 -18.38 1.96 15.18
CA GLY A 105 -18.34 1.98 16.65
C GLY A 105 -17.32 1.01 17.24
N ASP A 106 -17.72 0.21 18.21
CA ASP A 106 -16.85 -0.70 18.93
C ASP A 106 -16.22 -1.80 18.06
N ALA A 107 -16.84 -2.12 16.92
CA ALA A 107 -16.28 -3.09 15.97
C ALA A 107 -14.96 -2.64 15.33
N VAL A 108 -14.65 -1.34 15.35
CA VAL A 108 -13.37 -0.78 14.87
C VAL A 108 -12.26 -0.96 15.90
N GLY A 109 -12.59 -1.05 17.20
CA GLY A 109 -11.64 -1.11 18.30
C GLY A 109 -10.47 -2.10 18.12
N PRO A 110 -10.71 -3.35 17.69
CA PRO A 110 -9.62 -4.32 17.47
C PRO A 110 -8.61 -3.94 16.39
N PHE A 111 -8.91 -2.95 15.55
CA PHE A 111 -8.08 -2.53 14.41
C PHE A 111 -7.39 -1.19 14.62
N VAL A 112 -7.48 -0.61 15.81
CA VAL A 112 -6.86 0.67 16.16
C VAL A 112 -5.98 0.53 17.39
N GLU A 113 -4.98 1.38 17.48
CA GLU A 113 -4.05 1.48 18.61
C GLU A 113 -3.85 2.94 19.01
N GLU A 114 -3.55 3.18 20.27
CA GLU A 114 -3.17 4.50 20.75
C GLU A 114 -1.65 4.65 20.71
N VAL A 115 -1.17 5.66 19.99
CA VAL A 115 0.25 5.92 19.79
C VAL A 115 0.60 7.32 20.31
N PRO A 116 1.50 7.45 21.30
CA PRO A 116 2.04 8.74 21.70
C PRO A 116 2.77 9.41 20.52
N SER A 117 2.55 10.69 20.31
CA SER A 117 3.11 11.43 19.19
C SER A 117 3.49 12.85 19.55
N GLY A 118 4.13 13.58 18.62
CA GLY A 118 4.37 15.02 18.76
C GLY A 118 3.11 15.89 18.73
N PHE A 119 1.96 15.30 18.41
CA PHE A 119 0.63 15.94 18.45
C PHE A 119 -0.22 15.52 19.66
N GLY A 120 0.35 14.79 20.60
CA GLY A 120 -0.36 14.14 21.69
C GLY A 120 -0.63 12.67 21.40
N LEU A 121 -1.62 12.10 22.10
CA LEU A 121 -2.04 10.72 21.90
C LEU A 121 -2.88 10.63 20.61
N LEU A 122 -2.41 9.85 19.66
CA LEU A 122 -3.11 9.60 18.40
C LEU A 122 -3.79 8.22 18.45
N GLN A 123 -5.01 8.14 17.94
CA GLN A 123 -5.63 6.89 17.61
C GLN A 123 -5.32 6.57 16.13
N SER A 124 -4.65 5.47 15.89
CA SER A 124 -4.15 5.06 14.58
C SER A 124 -4.64 3.66 14.21
N VAL A 125 -4.80 3.41 12.92
CA VAL A 125 -5.06 2.05 12.44
C VAL A 125 -3.81 1.20 12.69
N SER A 126 -4.02 0.03 13.29
CA SER A 126 -2.96 -0.95 13.55
C SER A 126 -2.32 -1.48 12.28
N HIS A 127 -1.10 -1.99 12.38
CA HIS A 127 -0.43 -2.61 11.25
C HIS A 127 -1.21 -3.83 10.74
N ALA A 128 -1.41 -3.90 9.42
CA ALA A 128 -2.13 -5.00 8.79
C ALA A 128 -1.38 -6.34 8.87
N ALA A 129 -0.04 -6.30 8.93
CA ALA A 129 0.80 -7.50 9.03
C ALA A 129 1.14 -7.80 10.50
N VAL A 130 0.82 -9.01 10.94
CA VAL A 130 1.16 -9.49 12.28
C VAL A 130 2.28 -10.51 12.19
N LEU A 131 3.44 -10.18 12.75
CA LEU A 131 4.63 -11.03 12.77
C LEU A 131 4.86 -11.56 14.20
N SER A 132 4.99 -12.87 14.35
CA SER A 132 5.05 -13.53 15.66
C SER A 132 6.32 -13.21 16.47
N LYS A 133 7.44 -12.95 15.79
CA LYS A 133 8.74 -12.69 16.44
C LYS A 133 9.17 -11.22 16.40
N THR A 134 8.64 -10.46 15.46
CA THR A 134 8.98 -9.05 15.24
C THR A 134 7.70 -8.26 15.07
N PRO A 135 6.94 -8.04 16.14
CA PRO A 135 5.70 -7.26 16.07
C PRO A 135 6.00 -5.87 15.53
N ALA A 136 5.12 -5.37 14.67
CA ALA A 136 5.25 -4.04 14.11
C ALA A 136 5.00 -2.98 15.19
N PHE A 137 5.81 -1.92 15.20
CA PHE A 137 5.63 -0.76 16.08
C PHE A 137 6.27 0.49 15.46
N TRP A 138 5.81 1.64 15.89
CA TRP A 138 6.38 2.91 15.48
C TRP A 138 7.44 3.38 16.48
N ALA A 139 8.72 3.13 16.17
CA ALA A 139 9.84 3.65 16.97
C ALA A 139 9.93 5.19 16.92
N ARG A 140 9.41 5.80 15.86
CA ARG A 140 9.31 7.25 15.66
C ARG A 140 7.90 7.57 15.21
N PRO A 141 7.04 8.05 16.11
CA PRO A 141 5.66 8.36 15.77
C PRO A 141 5.55 9.62 14.89
N ALA A 142 4.33 9.96 14.51
CA ALA A 142 4.06 11.20 13.80
C ALA A 142 4.54 12.43 14.60
N MET A 143 5.24 13.34 13.93
CA MET A 143 5.83 14.53 14.53
C MET A 143 5.48 15.77 13.71
N PRO A 144 5.42 16.95 14.31
CA PRO A 144 5.30 18.20 13.56
C PRO A 144 6.40 18.37 12.52
N LEU A 145 6.11 19.09 11.45
CA LEU A 145 7.10 19.39 10.41
C LEU A 145 8.32 20.10 11.04
N GLY A 146 9.51 19.72 10.59
CA GLY A 146 10.77 20.28 11.06
C GLY A 146 11.26 19.76 12.42
N SER A 147 10.59 18.78 13.04
CA SER A 147 11.01 18.22 14.33
C SER A 147 12.33 17.43 14.28
N HIS A 148 12.75 17.00 13.12
CA HIS A 148 13.97 16.22 12.95
C HIS A 148 15.02 17.03 12.17
N SER A 149 16.29 16.97 12.64
CA SER A 149 17.40 17.54 11.89
C SER A 149 17.60 16.79 10.57
N PRO A 150 17.87 17.48 9.44
CA PRO A 150 18.16 16.84 8.14
C PRO A 150 19.58 16.28 8.10
N GLN A 151 19.96 15.49 9.09
CA GLN A 151 21.29 14.90 9.22
C GLN A 151 21.17 13.38 9.36
N TRP A 152 22.08 12.66 8.74
CA TRP A 152 22.20 11.22 8.95
C TRP A 152 22.75 10.93 10.34
N PRO A 153 22.20 9.96 11.09
CA PRO A 153 22.79 9.55 12.36
C PRO A 153 24.20 8.99 12.11
N ALA A 154 25.08 9.16 13.12
CA ALA A 154 26.40 8.55 13.08
C ALA A 154 26.26 7.01 12.90
N ARG A 155 27.14 6.43 12.13
CA ARG A 155 27.24 4.96 12.02
C ARG A 155 27.93 4.45 13.27
N ASN A 156 27.29 3.59 14.01
CA ASN A 156 27.90 2.82 15.08
C ASN A 156 28.76 1.70 14.47
#